data_1ab33584ad203e765b1d6d6a689358be
#
_entry.id   1ab33584ad203e765b1d6d6a689358be
#
_cell.length_a   1.000
_cell.length_b   1.000
_cell.length_c   1.000
_cell.angle_alpha   90.00
_cell.angle_beta   90.00
_cell.angle_gamma   90.00
#
_symmetry.space_group_name_H-M   'P 1'
#
loop_
_entity.id
_entity.type
_entity.pdbx_description
1 polymer ?
#
loop_
_entity_poly.entity_id
_entity_poly.type
_entity_poly.pdbx_seq_one_letter_code
_entity_poly.pdbx_strand_id
1 'polypeptide(L)'
;FESGLPAPTGRVYSHEIPGGQLSNLRQQAIALGLGDKFEAIEAMYAAADKILGRPTKVTPSSKVVGDLALHLVAVGADPEEFAADPRGFDIPDSVIGFLNGELGEPAGGWPEPFRTRALEGRRKPPRITEVAAEDLALLEKPGVERQQTLNRLLFPGPTRDFQQGRDEFGDVSVLPTVPYLYGMEPGHEYHVPLEKGVTLLLGLEAIGAPDKWAMRTVMTLLNGQLRRIRVRDESLESEVVSAERADPGNRGHVAAPFAGAVTVTVAEGDEVAAGDQVATIEAMKMEAAINAPITGVVKRVVLGGTTQLDGGDLVTVIE
;
A
#
# COMPACT_ATOMS: atom_id res chain seq x y z
N PHE A 1 9.92 -18.18 -2.04
CA PHE A 1 10.14 -16.97 -1.21
C PHE A 1 11.58 -16.87 -0.68
N GLU A 2 12.54 -17.11 -1.55
CA GLU A 2 13.94 -16.90 -1.19
C GLU A 2 14.26 -15.41 -1.24
N SER A 3 14.84 -14.87 -0.17
CA SER A 3 15.18 -13.43 -0.09
C SER A 3 16.39 -13.06 -0.97
N GLY A 4 17.08 -14.04 -1.55
CA GLY A 4 18.34 -13.82 -2.23
C GLY A 4 19.50 -13.41 -1.31
N LEU A 5 19.35 -13.66 -0.01
CA LEU A 5 20.36 -13.40 1.02
C LEU A 5 20.77 -14.75 1.66
N PRO A 6 21.62 -15.56 1.01
CA PRO A 6 21.90 -16.93 1.43
C PRO A 6 22.73 -17.02 2.72
N ALA A 7 23.39 -15.95 3.11
CA ALA A 7 24.24 -15.92 4.28
C ALA A 7 24.26 -14.53 4.94
N PRO A 8 24.50 -14.44 6.26
CA PRO A 8 24.73 -13.16 6.91
C PRO A 8 26.03 -12.52 6.40
N THR A 9 26.03 -11.19 6.31
CA THR A 9 27.20 -10.42 5.91
C THR A 9 27.65 -9.50 7.04
N GLY A 10 28.93 -9.13 7.05
CA GLY A 10 29.46 -8.14 8.00
C GLY A 10 28.86 -6.73 7.82
N ARG A 11 28.12 -6.48 6.74
CA ARG A 11 27.45 -5.19 6.51
C ARG A 11 26.39 -4.85 7.56
N VAL A 12 25.89 -5.83 8.29
CA VAL A 12 24.97 -5.60 9.42
C VAL A 12 25.52 -4.61 10.45
N TYR A 13 26.84 -4.56 10.64
CA TYR A 13 27.47 -3.58 11.52
C TYR A 13 27.45 -2.14 10.98
N SER A 14 27.21 -1.98 9.69
CA SER A 14 27.13 -0.66 9.04
C SER A 14 25.68 -0.20 8.89
N HIS A 15 24.78 -1.07 8.42
CA HIS A 15 23.39 -0.68 8.19
C HIS A 15 22.48 -0.90 9.41
N GLU A 16 22.88 -1.74 10.37
CA GLU A 16 22.14 -2.05 11.62
C GLU A 16 20.69 -2.53 11.42
N ILE A 17 20.36 -3.09 10.25
CA ILE A 17 19.01 -3.60 9.96
C ILE A 17 18.82 -4.92 10.69
N PRO A 18 17.74 -5.10 11.50
CA PRO A 18 17.43 -6.38 12.10
C PRO A 18 17.22 -7.49 11.06
N GLY A 19 17.67 -8.71 11.32
CA GLY A 19 17.70 -9.80 10.35
C GLY A 19 16.39 -10.07 9.64
N GLY A 20 15.27 -10.17 10.37
CA GLY A 20 13.94 -10.33 9.79
C GLY A 20 13.49 -9.11 8.95
N GLN A 21 13.89 -7.92 9.35
CA GLN A 21 13.61 -6.71 8.58
C GLN A 21 14.43 -6.63 7.30
N LEU A 22 15.67 -7.14 7.30
CA LEU A 22 16.53 -7.12 6.12
C LEU A 22 15.91 -7.89 4.95
N SER A 23 15.39 -9.11 5.20
CA SER A 23 14.73 -9.90 4.17
C SER A 23 13.44 -9.26 3.67
N ASN A 24 12.63 -8.70 4.57
CA ASN A 24 11.42 -7.97 4.20
C ASN A 24 11.73 -6.73 3.37
N LEU A 25 12.70 -5.93 3.80
CA LEU A 25 13.13 -4.71 3.09
C LEU A 25 13.63 -5.03 1.68
N ARG A 26 14.35 -6.16 1.52
CA ARG A 26 14.80 -6.61 0.20
C ARG A 26 13.63 -6.98 -0.71
N GLN A 27 12.62 -7.69 -0.20
CA GLN A 27 11.43 -8.03 -0.98
C GLN A 27 10.64 -6.77 -1.37
N GLN A 28 10.51 -5.82 -0.45
CA GLN A 28 9.90 -4.51 -0.74
C GLN A 28 10.68 -3.75 -1.82
N ALA A 29 12.02 -3.72 -1.72
CA ALA A 29 12.87 -3.08 -2.73
C ALA A 29 12.69 -3.71 -4.13
N ILE A 30 12.62 -5.04 -4.21
CA ILE A 30 12.39 -5.75 -5.47
C ILE A 30 11.02 -5.39 -6.05
N ALA A 31 9.97 -5.39 -5.22
CA ALA A 31 8.61 -5.06 -5.65
C ALA A 31 8.46 -3.60 -6.11
N LEU A 32 9.29 -2.69 -5.58
CA LEU A 32 9.36 -1.29 -6.01
C LEU A 32 10.28 -1.05 -7.22
N GLY A 33 10.85 -2.12 -7.81
CA GLY A 33 11.82 -1.99 -8.90
C GLY A 33 13.20 -1.46 -8.46
N LEU A 34 13.49 -1.49 -7.16
CA LEU A 34 14.73 -0.99 -6.55
C LEU A 34 15.69 -2.11 -6.14
N GLY A 35 15.49 -3.34 -6.62
CA GLY A 35 16.29 -4.50 -6.24
C GLY A 35 17.79 -4.31 -6.49
N ASP A 36 18.15 -3.68 -7.61
CA ASP A 36 19.55 -3.40 -7.98
C ASP A 36 20.18 -2.29 -7.12
N LYS A 37 19.37 -1.49 -6.43
CA LYS A 37 19.81 -0.42 -5.52
C LYS A 37 19.84 -0.85 -4.05
N PHE A 38 19.79 -2.17 -3.76
CA PHE A 38 19.63 -2.64 -2.39
C PHE A 38 20.79 -2.22 -1.47
N GLU A 39 22.02 -2.14 -1.95
CA GLU A 39 23.14 -1.61 -1.15
C GLU A 39 22.99 -0.13 -0.80
N ALA A 40 22.42 0.66 -1.71
CA ALA A 40 22.10 2.06 -1.42
C ALA A 40 20.97 2.16 -0.38
N ILE A 41 19.99 1.24 -0.42
CA ILE A 41 18.92 1.17 0.58
C ILE A 41 19.48 0.80 1.96
N GLU A 42 20.44 -0.13 2.05
CA GLU A 42 21.12 -0.47 3.31
C GLU A 42 21.84 0.76 3.90
N ALA A 43 22.57 1.50 3.08
CA ALA A 43 23.23 2.74 3.52
C ALA A 43 22.21 3.82 3.93
N MET A 44 21.14 3.97 3.15
CA MET A 44 20.06 4.93 3.43
C MET A 44 19.29 4.54 4.71
N TYR A 45 19.17 3.24 5.04
CA TYR A 45 18.54 2.80 6.28
C TYR A 45 19.29 3.34 7.51
N ALA A 46 20.62 3.29 7.50
CA ALA A 46 21.42 3.86 8.58
C ALA A 46 21.25 5.38 8.69
N ALA A 47 21.13 6.08 7.56
CA ALA A 47 20.84 7.51 7.53
C ALA A 47 19.42 7.82 8.06
N ALA A 48 18.41 7.10 7.59
CA ALA A 48 17.02 7.22 8.04
C ALA A 48 16.86 6.94 9.54
N ASP A 49 17.54 5.93 10.05
CA ASP A 49 17.59 5.62 11.49
C ASP A 49 18.11 6.82 12.29
N LYS A 50 19.20 7.44 11.83
CA LYS A 50 19.78 8.62 12.46
C LYS A 50 18.84 9.83 12.39
N ILE A 51 18.21 10.08 11.23
CA ILE A 51 17.26 11.18 11.03
C ILE A 51 16.06 11.04 11.98
N LEU A 52 15.55 9.82 12.17
CA LEU A 52 14.41 9.54 13.05
C LEU A 52 14.76 9.46 14.54
N GLY A 53 16.01 9.78 14.92
CA GLY A 53 16.44 9.78 16.31
C GLY A 53 16.80 8.40 16.87
N ARG A 54 17.13 7.44 15.99
CA ARG A 54 17.50 6.06 16.36
C ARG A 54 16.46 5.36 17.23
N PRO A 55 15.22 5.23 16.75
CA PRO A 55 14.19 4.54 17.50
C PRO A 55 14.58 3.08 17.74
N THR A 56 14.05 2.48 18.83
CA THR A 56 14.24 1.06 19.07
C THR A 56 13.76 0.25 17.87
N LYS A 57 14.65 -0.57 17.29
CA LYS A 57 14.39 -1.33 16.04
C LYS A 57 13.59 -2.60 16.31
N VAL A 58 12.33 -2.43 16.69
CA VAL A 58 11.33 -3.50 16.83
C VAL A 58 10.11 -3.13 16.00
N THR A 59 9.25 -4.10 15.69
CA THR A 59 7.98 -3.80 15.02
C THR A 59 7.07 -2.96 15.93
N PRO A 60 6.49 -1.84 15.47
CA PRO A 60 6.47 -1.32 14.10
C PRO A 60 7.56 -0.30 13.73
N SER A 61 8.37 0.19 14.67
CA SER A 61 9.34 1.28 14.43
C SER A 61 10.43 0.92 13.42
N SER A 62 10.87 -0.35 13.38
CA SER A 62 11.82 -0.81 12.34
C SER A 62 11.25 -0.69 10.91
N LYS A 63 9.92 -0.85 10.76
CA LYS A 63 9.25 -0.63 9.48
C LYS A 63 9.31 0.83 9.07
N VAL A 64 9.06 1.75 10.00
CA VAL A 64 9.10 3.21 9.73
C VAL A 64 10.47 3.62 9.19
N VAL A 65 11.56 3.13 9.77
CA VAL A 65 12.92 3.40 9.28
C VAL A 65 13.12 2.83 7.88
N GLY A 66 12.63 1.61 7.62
CA GLY A 66 12.70 0.96 6.31
C GLY A 66 11.91 1.71 5.24
N ASP A 67 10.69 2.14 5.56
CA ASP A 67 9.83 2.89 4.64
C ASP A 67 10.48 4.23 4.25
N LEU A 68 11.08 4.94 5.21
CA LEU A 68 11.82 6.17 4.91
C LEU A 68 13.03 5.90 4.03
N ALA A 69 13.82 4.87 4.32
CA ALA A 69 14.99 4.52 3.52
C ALA A 69 14.63 4.17 2.08
N LEU A 70 13.60 3.35 1.88
CA LEU A 70 13.08 3.01 0.55
C LEU A 70 12.61 4.24 -0.21
N HIS A 71 11.84 5.10 0.46
CA HIS A 71 11.31 6.31 -0.14
C HIS A 71 12.43 7.26 -0.60
N LEU A 72 13.39 7.57 0.26
CA LEU A 72 14.51 8.44 -0.09
C LEU A 72 15.34 7.92 -1.26
N VAL A 73 15.58 6.60 -1.33
CA VAL A 73 16.26 5.99 -2.48
C VAL A 73 15.39 6.04 -3.74
N ALA A 74 14.08 5.83 -3.61
CA ALA A 74 13.15 5.86 -4.74
C ALA A 74 13.13 7.25 -5.40
N VAL A 75 13.04 8.31 -4.60
CA VAL A 75 13.00 9.70 -5.10
C VAL A 75 14.40 10.30 -5.35
N GLY A 76 15.47 9.56 -5.04
CA GLY A 76 16.85 10.02 -5.22
C GLY A 76 17.25 11.20 -4.31
N ALA A 77 16.63 11.29 -3.13
CA ALA A 77 16.86 12.38 -2.17
C ALA A 77 18.20 12.22 -1.44
N ASP A 78 18.89 13.34 -1.23
CA ASP A 78 20.05 13.39 -0.34
C ASP A 78 19.60 13.38 1.13
N PRO A 79 20.08 12.46 1.97
CA PRO A 79 19.64 12.33 3.35
C PRO A 79 20.01 13.54 4.24
N GLU A 80 21.07 14.26 3.94
CA GLU A 80 21.46 15.45 4.70
C GLU A 80 20.57 16.63 4.35
N GLU A 81 20.24 16.80 3.06
CA GLU A 81 19.30 17.81 2.59
C GLU A 81 17.90 17.56 3.17
N PHE A 82 17.42 16.30 3.10
CA PHE A 82 16.15 15.91 3.69
C PHE A 82 16.11 16.14 5.20
N ALA A 83 17.19 15.82 5.94
CA ALA A 83 17.27 16.06 7.38
C ALA A 83 17.26 17.55 7.72
N ALA A 84 17.89 18.39 6.89
CA ALA A 84 17.95 19.82 7.08
C ALA A 84 16.60 20.50 6.85
N ASP A 85 15.89 20.14 5.77
CA ASP A 85 14.56 20.67 5.47
C ASP A 85 13.63 19.64 4.79
N PRO A 86 12.83 18.90 5.57
CA PRO A 86 11.93 17.88 5.04
C PRO A 86 10.65 18.44 4.38
N ARG A 87 10.42 19.76 4.42
CA ARG A 87 9.16 20.39 3.97
C ARG A 87 8.93 20.24 2.48
N GLY A 88 9.98 20.24 1.67
CA GLY A 88 9.92 20.09 0.21
C GLY A 88 9.83 18.66 -0.29
N PHE A 89 9.74 17.68 0.60
CA PHE A 89 9.71 16.25 0.25
C PHE A 89 8.36 15.64 0.61
N ASP A 90 7.88 14.72 -0.22
CA ASP A 90 6.83 13.80 0.19
C ASP A 90 7.40 12.85 1.25
N ILE A 91 6.61 12.55 2.27
CA ILE A 91 7.06 11.70 3.38
C ILE A 91 6.03 10.57 3.55
N PRO A 92 6.47 9.31 3.66
CA PRO A 92 5.56 8.18 3.89
C PRO A 92 4.68 8.39 5.13
N ASP A 93 3.41 8.00 5.05
CA ASP A 93 2.43 8.17 6.14
C ASP A 93 2.86 7.46 7.43
N SER A 94 3.54 6.31 7.30
CA SER A 94 4.10 5.61 8.45
C SER A 94 5.13 6.46 9.22
N VAL A 95 5.90 7.28 8.51
CA VAL A 95 6.88 8.22 9.09
C VAL A 95 6.15 9.40 9.73
N ILE A 96 5.15 9.96 9.05
CA ILE A 96 4.32 11.03 9.60
C ILE A 96 3.58 10.54 10.85
N GLY A 97 2.97 9.36 10.82
CA GLY A 97 2.31 8.74 11.97
C GLY A 97 3.26 8.53 13.15
N PHE A 98 4.47 8.03 12.89
CA PHE A 98 5.51 7.92 13.92
C PHE A 98 5.83 9.28 14.55
N LEU A 99 6.13 10.28 13.74
CA LEU A 99 6.45 11.63 14.22
C LEU A 99 5.27 12.31 14.94
N ASN A 100 4.03 11.98 14.58
CA ASN A 100 2.81 12.38 15.28
C ASN A 100 2.63 11.71 16.65
N GLY A 101 3.40 10.66 16.94
CA GLY A 101 3.29 9.92 18.19
C GLY A 101 2.26 8.79 18.19
N GLU A 102 1.84 8.30 17.02
CA GLU A 102 0.89 7.16 16.92
C GLU A 102 1.47 5.86 17.47
N LEU A 103 2.80 5.73 17.46
CA LEU A 103 3.53 4.61 18.06
C LEU A 103 4.00 4.90 19.49
N GLY A 104 3.54 6.01 20.09
CA GLY A 104 4.04 6.50 21.36
C GLY A 104 5.30 7.35 21.23
N GLU A 105 5.76 7.91 22.35
CA GLU A 105 6.98 8.70 22.40
C GLU A 105 8.22 7.80 22.47
N PRO A 106 9.24 8.02 21.61
CA PRO A 106 10.49 7.28 21.69
C PRO A 106 11.23 7.53 23.01
N ALA A 107 11.88 6.52 23.55
CA ALA A 107 12.61 6.62 24.82
C ALA A 107 13.72 7.70 24.81
N GLY A 108 14.28 8.00 23.61
CA GLY A 108 15.28 9.06 23.41
C GLY A 108 14.68 10.45 23.13
N GLY A 109 13.36 10.58 23.18
CA GLY A 109 12.65 11.80 22.73
C GLY A 109 12.59 11.92 21.20
N TRP A 110 12.09 13.05 20.75
CA TRP A 110 11.88 13.33 19.33
C TRP A 110 13.11 14.00 18.70
N PRO A 111 13.44 13.71 17.42
CA PRO A 111 14.51 14.35 16.71
C PRO A 111 14.12 15.78 16.30
N GLU A 112 14.28 16.73 17.21
CA GLU A 112 14.03 18.14 16.91
C GLU A 112 15.28 18.85 16.33
N PRO A 113 15.15 19.81 15.40
CA PRO A 113 13.92 20.41 14.88
C PRO A 113 13.29 19.66 13.68
N PHE A 114 13.83 18.51 13.32
CA PHE A 114 13.36 17.71 12.17
C PHE A 114 11.87 17.37 12.27
N ARG A 115 11.43 16.86 13.43
CA ARG A 115 10.01 16.50 13.67
C ARG A 115 9.06 17.67 13.40
N THR A 116 9.37 18.84 13.99
CA THR A 116 8.53 20.03 13.84
C THR A 116 8.41 20.43 12.36
N ARG A 117 9.53 20.44 11.62
CA ARG A 117 9.53 20.76 10.18
C ARG A 117 8.84 19.71 9.33
N ALA A 118 9.02 18.43 9.65
CA ALA A 118 8.40 17.34 8.93
C ALA A 118 6.87 17.30 9.06
N LEU A 119 6.34 17.79 10.17
CA LEU A 119 4.89 17.84 10.45
C LEU A 119 4.24 19.16 10.00
N GLU A 120 5.02 20.16 9.59
CA GLU A 120 4.49 21.46 9.17
C GLU A 120 3.65 21.31 7.89
N GLY A 121 2.40 21.81 7.94
CA GLY A 121 1.48 21.78 6.81
C GLY A 121 0.90 20.39 6.48
N ARG A 122 1.32 19.30 7.12
CA ARG A 122 0.82 17.96 6.85
C ARG A 122 -0.40 17.65 7.69
N ARG A 123 -1.42 17.03 7.04
CA ARG A 123 -2.61 16.57 7.73
C ARG A 123 -2.21 15.47 8.72
N LYS A 124 -2.59 15.67 9.97
CA LYS A 124 -2.47 14.64 10.99
C LYS A 124 -3.71 13.75 10.89
N PRO A 125 -3.57 12.44 10.71
CA PRO A 125 -4.71 11.55 10.78
C PRO A 125 -5.41 11.76 12.13
N PRO A 126 -6.77 11.70 12.17
CA PRO A 126 -7.50 11.87 13.42
C PRO A 126 -7.09 10.75 14.39
N ARG A 127 -6.53 11.13 15.52
CA ARG A 127 -6.24 10.19 16.60
C ARG A 127 -7.55 9.86 17.28
N ILE A 128 -7.94 8.60 17.30
CA ILE A 128 -9.06 8.14 18.13
C ILE A 128 -8.57 8.18 19.57
N THR A 129 -8.93 9.24 20.28
CA THR A 129 -8.58 9.42 21.70
C THR A 129 -9.67 8.91 22.64
N GLU A 130 -10.89 8.81 22.13
CA GLU A 130 -12.06 8.37 22.89
C GLU A 130 -12.91 7.45 22.02
N VAL A 131 -13.41 6.37 22.62
CA VAL A 131 -14.37 5.47 21.99
C VAL A 131 -15.76 6.08 22.15
N ALA A 132 -16.53 6.15 21.06
CA ALA A 132 -17.90 6.65 21.10
C ALA A 132 -18.77 5.85 22.08
N ALA A 133 -19.70 6.51 22.75
CA ALA A 133 -20.57 5.85 23.75
C ALA A 133 -21.38 4.67 23.16
N GLU A 134 -21.77 4.78 21.88
CA GLU A 134 -22.45 3.72 21.13
C GLU A 134 -21.56 2.48 20.97
N ASP A 135 -20.30 2.69 20.65
CA ASP A 135 -19.30 1.61 20.51
C ASP A 135 -19.01 0.96 21.87
N LEU A 136 -18.89 1.76 22.94
CA LEU A 136 -18.72 1.23 24.29
C LEU A 136 -19.88 0.29 24.67
N ALA A 137 -21.11 0.67 24.37
CA ALA A 137 -22.29 -0.16 24.63
C ALA A 137 -22.28 -1.49 23.85
N LEU A 138 -21.71 -1.50 22.62
CA LEU A 138 -21.52 -2.73 21.84
C LEU A 138 -20.38 -3.58 22.38
N LEU A 139 -19.33 -2.96 22.93
CA LEU A 139 -18.21 -3.67 23.53
C LEU A 139 -18.54 -4.39 24.82
N GLU A 140 -19.56 -3.95 25.54
CA GLU A 140 -20.03 -4.60 26.77
C GLU A 140 -20.77 -5.92 26.50
N LYS A 141 -21.31 -6.11 25.30
CA LYS A 141 -22.08 -7.30 24.93
C LYS A 141 -21.15 -8.37 24.33
N PRO A 142 -21.15 -9.61 24.84
CA PRO A 142 -20.40 -10.68 24.19
C PRO A 142 -21.05 -11.05 22.83
N GLY A 143 -20.22 -11.39 21.84
CA GLY A 143 -20.71 -11.89 20.55
C GLY A 143 -20.07 -11.23 19.33
N VAL A 144 -20.71 -11.44 18.19
CA VAL A 144 -20.21 -11.02 16.87
C VAL A 144 -20.10 -9.49 16.76
N GLU A 145 -21.10 -8.76 17.29
CA GLU A 145 -21.11 -7.29 17.26
C GLU A 145 -19.92 -6.68 18.02
N ARG A 146 -19.58 -7.26 19.18
CA ARG A 146 -18.38 -6.87 19.94
C ARG A 146 -17.11 -7.08 19.11
N GLN A 147 -16.99 -8.22 18.47
CA GLN A 147 -15.81 -8.55 17.65
C GLN A 147 -15.70 -7.60 16.45
N GLN A 148 -16.78 -7.34 15.76
CA GLN A 148 -16.82 -6.40 14.63
C GLN A 148 -16.44 -4.98 15.05
N THR A 149 -16.97 -4.53 16.20
CA THR A 149 -16.63 -3.21 16.76
C THR A 149 -15.16 -3.11 17.14
N LEU A 150 -14.61 -4.14 17.79
CA LEU A 150 -13.16 -4.20 18.10
C LEU A 150 -12.32 -4.16 16.82
N ASN A 151 -12.67 -4.96 15.80
CA ASN A 151 -11.94 -4.99 14.55
C ASN A 151 -11.96 -3.61 13.85
N ARG A 152 -13.12 -2.96 13.82
CA ARG A 152 -13.25 -1.62 13.22
C ARG A 152 -12.46 -0.54 13.97
N LEU A 153 -12.44 -0.60 15.29
CA LEU A 153 -11.70 0.38 16.11
C LEU A 153 -10.20 0.17 16.07
N LEU A 154 -9.75 -1.11 16.10
CA LEU A 154 -8.32 -1.44 16.16
C LEU A 154 -7.67 -1.54 14.77
N PHE A 155 -8.43 -1.95 13.76
CA PHE A 155 -7.96 -2.24 12.40
C PHE A 155 -8.93 -1.69 11.36
N PRO A 156 -9.14 -0.36 11.28
CA PRO A 156 -10.17 0.22 10.40
C PRO A 156 -9.94 -0.09 8.92
N GLY A 157 -8.70 -0.05 8.43
CA GLY A 157 -8.35 -0.39 7.04
C GLY A 157 -8.70 -1.83 6.70
N PRO A 158 -8.03 -2.82 7.31
CA PRO A 158 -8.32 -4.24 7.07
C PRO A 158 -9.78 -4.64 7.27
N THR A 159 -10.49 -3.98 8.20
CA THR A 159 -11.92 -4.26 8.43
C THR A 159 -12.78 -3.77 7.27
N ARG A 160 -12.48 -2.59 6.73
CA ARG A 160 -13.15 -2.05 5.55
C ARG A 160 -12.93 -2.95 4.34
N ASP A 161 -11.68 -3.35 4.08
CA ASP A 161 -11.32 -4.21 2.95
C ASP A 161 -12.00 -5.59 3.04
N PHE A 162 -12.05 -6.16 4.25
CA PHE A 162 -12.79 -7.39 4.51
C PHE A 162 -14.29 -7.23 4.26
N GLN A 163 -14.87 -6.10 4.71
CA GLN A 163 -16.30 -5.83 4.50
C GLN A 163 -16.60 -5.64 3.01
N GLN A 164 -15.79 -4.90 2.29
CA GLN A 164 -15.92 -4.72 0.84
C GLN A 164 -15.84 -6.05 0.10
N GLY A 165 -14.87 -6.91 0.44
CA GLY A 165 -14.80 -8.24 -0.15
C GLY A 165 -16.03 -9.11 0.15
N ARG A 166 -16.61 -9.00 1.35
CA ARG A 166 -17.86 -9.69 1.67
C ARG A 166 -19.09 -9.13 0.94
N ASP A 167 -19.14 -7.84 0.72
CA ASP A 167 -20.23 -7.19 -0.03
C ASP A 167 -20.16 -7.58 -1.51
N GLU A 168 -18.96 -7.75 -2.06
CA GLU A 168 -18.72 -8.13 -3.46
C GLU A 168 -18.92 -9.64 -3.70
N PHE A 169 -18.33 -10.50 -2.87
CA PHE A 169 -18.25 -11.94 -3.10
C PHE A 169 -19.16 -12.76 -2.19
N GLY A 170 -19.78 -12.15 -1.19
CA GLY A 170 -20.56 -12.85 -0.18
C GLY A 170 -19.69 -13.58 0.85
N ASP A 171 -20.23 -14.64 1.45
CA ASP A 171 -19.51 -15.45 2.44
C ASP A 171 -18.66 -16.54 1.77
N VAL A 172 -17.38 -16.23 1.56
CA VAL A 172 -16.41 -17.16 0.97
C VAL A 172 -15.89 -18.21 1.95
N SER A 173 -16.30 -18.19 3.23
CA SER A 173 -15.85 -19.16 4.24
C SER A 173 -16.31 -20.60 3.95
N VAL A 174 -17.29 -20.76 3.05
CA VAL A 174 -17.76 -22.06 2.57
C VAL A 174 -16.81 -22.71 1.56
N LEU A 175 -15.86 -21.96 0.99
CA LEU A 175 -14.91 -22.48 0.04
C LEU A 175 -13.81 -23.27 0.74
N PRO A 176 -13.38 -24.42 0.16
CA PRO A 176 -12.19 -25.12 0.65
C PRO A 176 -10.94 -24.24 0.55
N THR A 177 -10.03 -24.37 1.52
CA THR A 177 -8.85 -23.52 1.65
C THR A 177 -7.95 -23.50 0.42
N VAL A 178 -7.73 -24.68 -0.20
CA VAL A 178 -6.81 -24.79 -1.35
C VAL A 178 -7.32 -24.00 -2.56
N PRO A 179 -8.55 -24.22 -3.06
CA PRO A 179 -9.05 -23.42 -4.19
C PRO A 179 -9.25 -21.93 -3.85
N TYR A 180 -9.49 -21.59 -2.59
CA TYR A 180 -9.55 -20.20 -2.16
C TYR A 180 -8.19 -19.48 -2.27
N LEU A 181 -7.09 -20.16 -1.88
CA LEU A 181 -5.75 -19.57 -1.85
C LEU A 181 -5.02 -19.64 -3.21
N TYR A 182 -5.22 -20.70 -3.97
CA TYR A 182 -4.45 -21.00 -5.17
C TYR A 182 -5.30 -21.03 -6.45
N GLY A 183 -6.61 -20.81 -6.33
CA GLY A 183 -7.54 -20.94 -7.43
C GLY A 183 -7.92 -22.40 -7.71
N MET A 184 -8.76 -22.57 -8.73
CA MET A 184 -9.23 -23.87 -9.18
C MET A 184 -8.30 -24.41 -10.28
N GLU A 185 -8.00 -25.69 -10.24
CA GLU A 185 -7.21 -26.37 -11.27
C GLU A 185 -8.14 -26.96 -12.35
N PRO A 186 -7.80 -26.81 -13.66
CA PRO A 186 -8.59 -27.44 -14.72
C PRO A 186 -8.68 -28.96 -14.59
N GLY A 187 -9.88 -29.48 -14.80
CA GLY A 187 -10.17 -30.91 -14.69
C GLY A 187 -10.37 -31.44 -13.27
N HIS A 188 -10.36 -30.58 -12.26
CA HIS A 188 -10.66 -30.95 -10.87
C HIS A 188 -12.07 -30.50 -10.47
N GLU A 189 -12.75 -31.34 -9.68
CA GLU A 189 -14.05 -31.04 -9.06
C GLU A 189 -13.84 -30.67 -7.58
N TYR A 190 -14.52 -29.61 -7.15
CA TYR A 190 -14.50 -29.11 -5.79
C TYR A 190 -15.90 -29.19 -5.18
N HIS A 191 -15.99 -29.76 -3.99
CA HIS A 191 -17.21 -29.84 -3.23
C HIS A 191 -17.34 -28.68 -2.28
N VAL A 192 -18.33 -27.82 -2.51
CA VAL A 192 -18.57 -26.63 -1.68
C VAL A 192 -19.84 -26.84 -0.87
N PRO A 193 -19.73 -27.12 0.44
CA PRO A 193 -20.91 -27.27 1.30
C PRO A 193 -21.49 -25.88 1.60
N LEU A 194 -22.69 -25.59 1.12
CA LEU A 194 -23.39 -24.33 1.40
C LEU A 194 -24.10 -24.38 2.74
N GLU A 195 -24.81 -25.47 2.99
CA GLU A 195 -25.53 -25.72 4.23
C GLU A 195 -25.73 -27.24 4.43
N LYS A 196 -26.29 -27.62 5.57
CA LYS A 196 -26.48 -29.04 5.88
C LYS A 196 -27.32 -29.74 4.82
N GLY A 197 -26.70 -30.67 4.10
CA GLY A 197 -27.32 -31.45 3.04
C GLY A 197 -27.33 -30.79 1.65
N VAL A 198 -26.77 -29.60 1.51
CA VAL A 198 -26.63 -28.89 0.22
C VAL A 198 -25.15 -28.69 -0.10
N THR A 199 -24.69 -29.37 -1.14
CA THR A 199 -23.32 -29.28 -1.64
C THR A 199 -23.34 -28.92 -3.12
N LEU A 200 -22.57 -27.91 -3.51
CA LEU A 200 -22.32 -27.62 -4.91
C LEU A 200 -21.09 -28.38 -5.40
N LEU A 201 -21.17 -28.87 -6.61
CA LEU A 201 -20.03 -29.40 -7.36
C LEU A 201 -19.54 -28.31 -8.32
N LEU A 202 -18.33 -27.84 -8.10
CA LEU A 202 -17.69 -26.83 -8.95
C LEU A 202 -16.50 -27.46 -9.68
N GLY A 203 -16.43 -27.26 -10.98
CA GLY A 203 -15.30 -27.67 -11.80
C GLY A 203 -14.78 -26.51 -12.64
N LEU A 204 -13.50 -26.49 -12.90
CA LEU A 204 -12.87 -25.60 -13.87
C LEU A 204 -12.48 -26.43 -15.09
N GLU A 205 -13.04 -26.11 -16.28
CA GLU A 205 -12.71 -26.79 -17.52
C GLU A 205 -11.59 -26.10 -18.27
N ALA A 206 -11.72 -24.78 -18.46
CA ALA A 206 -10.73 -23.99 -19.19
C ALA A 206 -10.81 -22.51 -18.86
N ILE A 207 -9.67 -21.82 -19.00
CA ILE A 207 -9.58 -20.38 -18.96
C ILE A 207 -9.13 -19.91 -20.35
N GLY A 208 -9.97 -19.12 -21.01
CA GLY A 208 -9.70 -18.56 -22.33
C GLY A 208 -8.60 -17.49 -22.31
N ALA A 209 -8.05 -17.21 -23.48
CA ALA A 209 -7.16 -16.04 -23.65
C ALA A 209 -7.93 -14.75 -23.34
N PRO A 210 -7.26 -13.72 -22.86
CA PRO A 210 -7.87 -12.41 -22.62
C PRO A 210 -8.26 -11.74 -23.95
N ASP A 211 -9.36 -11.03 -23.92
CA ASP A 211 -9.71 -10.15 -25.04
C ASP A 211 -9.04 -8.77 -24.89
N LYS A 212 -9.28 -7.88 -25.84
CA LYS A 212 -8.71 -6.53 -25.86
C LYS A 212 -9.14 -5.63 -24.68
N TRP A 213 -10.08 -6.06 -23.86
CA TRP A 213 -10.53 -5.39 -22.66
C TRP A 213 -10.08 -6.14 -21.38
N ALA A 214 -9.07 -7.00 -21.50
CA ALA A 214 -8.57 -7.85 -20.42
C ALA A 214 -9.64 -8.79 -19.81
N MET A 215 -10.70 -9.12 -20.59
CA MET A 215 -11.71 -10.06 -20.15
C MET A 215 -11.38 -11.48 -20.61
N ARG A 216 -11.42 -12.44 -19.68
CA ARG A 216 -11.29 -13.87 -19.97
C ARG A 216 -12.64 -14.56 -19.90
N THR A 217 -12.86 -15.51 -20.79
CA THR A 217 -13.97 -16.46 -20.65
C THR A 217 -13.49 -17.67 -19.88
N VAL A 218 -14.08 -17.89 -18.72
CA VAL A 218 -13.82 -19.05 -17.86
C VAL A 218 -14.95 -20.05 -18.08
N MET A 219 -14.59 -21.27 -18.44
CA MET A 219 -15.50 -22.40 -18.62
C MET A 219 -15.55 -23.19 -17.32
N THR A 220 -16.69 -23.17 -16.64
CA THR A 220 -16.87 -23.85 -15.35
C THR A 220 -17.99 -24.88 -15.45
N LEU A 221 -17.91 -25.90 -14.61
CA LEU A 221 -19.01 -26.83 -14.34
C LEU A 221 -19.65 -26.46 -13.00
N LEU A 222 -20.97 -26.36 -12.99
CA LEU A 222 -21.75 -26.18 -11.77
C LEU A 222 -22.76 -27.31 -11.74
N ASN A 223 -22.60 -28.26 -10.79
CA ASN A 223 -23.42 -29.47 -10.69
C ASN A 223 -23.53 -30.21 -12.03
N GLY A 224 -22.42 -30.37 -12.75
CA GLY A 224 -22.33 -31.00 -14.05
C GLY A 224 -22.84 -30.19 -15.24
N GLN A 225 -23.30 -28.95 -15.02
CA GLN A 225 -23.74 -28.05 -16.09
C GLN A 225 -22.64 -27.07 -16.45
N LEU A 226 -22.30 -27.02 -17.74
CA LEU A 226 -21.32 -26.07 -18.27
C LEU A 226 -21.84 -24.64 -18.14
N ARG A 227 -21.04 -23.78 -17.53
CA ARG A 227 -21.28 -22.34 -17.39
C ARG A 227 -20.12 -21.55 -17.97
N ARG A 228 -20.44 -20.50 -18.70
CA ARG A 228 -19.46 -19.54 -19.21
C ARG A 228 -19.54 -18.30 -18.34
N ILE A 229 -18.43 -17.95 -17.71
CA ILE A 229 -18.31 -16.75 -16.88
C ILE A 229 -17.28 -15.85 -17.51
N ARG A 230 -17.58 -14.56 -17.63
CA ARG A 230 -16.60 -13.57 -18.05
C ARG A 230 -16.03 -12.91 -16.81
N VAL A 231 -14.71 -12.97 -16.65
CA VAL A 231 -13.97 -12.38 -15.54
C VAL A 231 -12.94 -11.42 -16.08
N ARG A 232 -12.75 -10.32 -15.40
CA ARG A 232 -11.68 -9.39 -15.71
C ARG A 232 -10.36 -9.97 -15.19
N ASP A 233 -9.32 -9.91 -16.00
CA ASP A 233 -7.98 -10.32 -15.61
C ASP A 233 -7.20 -9.08 -15.14
N GLU A 234 -7.22 -8.85 -13.84
CA GLU A 234 -6.56 -7.71 -13.22
C GLU A 234 -5.04 -7.71 -13.40
N SER A 235 -4.44 -8.88 -13.67
CA SER A 235 -3.00 -8.96 -13.93
C SER A 235 -2.59 -8.30 -15.27
N LEU A 236 -3.55 -8.09 -16.17
CA LEU A 236 -3.32 -7.50 -17.50
C LEU A 236 -3.67 -6.00 -17.55
N GLU A 237 -4.26 -5.44 -16.51
CA GLU A 237 -4.54 -4.00 -16.46
C GLU A 237 -3.26 -3.15 -16.52
N SER A 238 -2.14 -3.68 -16.02
CA SER A 238 -0.84 -3.02 -16.10
C SER A 238 -0.21 -3.02 -17.50
N GLU A 239 -0.67 -3.87 -18.44
CA GLU A 239 -0.13 -3.92 -19.80
C GLU A 239 -0.91 -3.09 -20.82
N VAL A 240 -2.14 -2.66 -20.50
CA VAL A 240 -3.05 -2.03 -21.49
C VAL A 240 -2.94 -0.51 -21.53
N VAL A 241 -2.39 0.12 -20.54
CA VAL A 241 -2.15 1.58 -20.54
C VAL A 241 -0.68 1.83 -20.27
N SER A 242 0.08 2.08 -21.33
CA SER A 242 1.34 2.81 -21.18
C SER A 242 0.97 4.17 -20.59
N ALA A 243 1.15 4.31 -19.28
CA ALA A 243 0.88 5.56 -18.61
C ALA A 243 1.73 6.67 -19.23
N GLU A 244 1.11 7.82 -19.43
CA GLU A 244 1.82 9.00 -19.94
C GLU A 244 2.94 9.34 -18.94
N ARG A 245 4.15 9.60 -19.42
CA ARG A 245 5.27 10.03 -18.57
C ARG A 245 5.15 11.50 -18.21
N ALA A 246 5.39 11.81 -16.95
CA ALA A 246 5.51 13.20 -16.53
C ALA A 246 6.72 13.86 -17.19
N ASP A 247 6.56 15.07 -17.70
CA ASP A 247 7.67 15.88 -18.20
C ASP A 247 8.36 16.59 -17.01
N PRO A 248 9.61 16.26 -16.69
CA PRO A 248 10.34 16.91 -15.59
C PRO A 248 10.54 18.42 -15.80
N GLY A 249 10.44 18.89 -17.03
CA GLY A 249 10.53 20.33 -17.35
C GLY A 249 9.24 21.09 -17.06
N ASN A 250 8.11 20.42 -16.92
CA ASN A 250 6.82 21.02 -16.61
C ASN A 250 6.53 20.95 -15.11
N ARG A 251 6.61 22.11 -14.43
CA ARG A 251 6.39 22.23 -12.99
C ARG A 251 4.96 21.85 -12.55
N GLY A 252 4.00 21.85 -13.46
CA GLY A 252 2.63 21.45 -13.17
C GLY A 252 2.35 19.96 -13.32
N HIS A 253 3.30 19.18 -13.81
CA HIS A 253 3.16 17.73 -13.90
C HIS A 253 3.43 17.07 -12.55
N VAL A 254 2.45 16.32 -12.05
CA VAL A 254 2.59 15.52 -10.84
C VAL A 254 2.88 14.08 -11.26
N ALA A 255 4.04 13.56 -10.85
CA ALA A 255 4.51 12.22 -11.18
C ALA A 255 4.34 11.26 -10.01
N ALA A 256 4.16 9.96 -10.31
CA ALA A 256 4.30 8.90 -9.32
C ALA A 256 5.77 8.81 -8.86
N PRO A 257 6.06 8.85 -7.55
CA PRO A 257 7.44 8.86 -7.04
C PRO A 257 8.12 7.48 -7.18
N PHE A 258 7.35 6.40 -7.19
CA PHE A 258 7.81 5.00 -7.36
C PHE A 258 6.68 4.15 -7.94
N ALA A 259 6.95 2.86 -8.22
CA ALA A 259 5.93 1.93 -8.70
C ALA A 259 4.94 1.56 -7.58
N GLY A 260 3.63 1.71 -7.84
CA GLY A 260 2.59 1.40 -6.86
C GLY A 260 1.17 1.69 -7.36
N ALA A 261 0.18 1.33 -6.55
CA ALA A 261 -1.22 1.65 -6.80
C ALA A 261 -1.48 3.11 -6.41
N VAL A 262 -1.82 3.95 -7.39
CA VAL A 262 -2.11 5.37 -7.19
C VAL A 262 -3.61 5.61 -7.21
N THR A 263 -4.11 6.29 -6.18
CA THR A 263 -5.49 6.75 -6.07
C THR A 263 -5.51 8.26 -6.04
N VAL A 264 -6.11 8.90 -7.04
CA VAL A 264 -6.23 10.36 -7.10
C VAL A 264 -7.36 10.81 -6.17
N THR A 265 -7.09 11.87 -5.38
CA THR A 265 -8.03 12.39 -4.37
C THR A 265 -8.67 13.73 -4.77
N VAL A 266 -8.26 14.29 -5.91
CA VAL A 266 -8.76 15.56 -6.44
C VAL A 266 -9.49 15.35 -7.78
N ALA A 267 -10.35 16.29 -8.15
CA ALA A 267 -11.06 16.31 -9.43
C ALA A 267 -10.56 17.44 -10.34
N GLU A 268 -10.80 17.30 -11.64
CA GLU A 268 -10.53 18.39 -12.59
C GLU A 268 -11.34 19.63 -12.23
N GLY A 269 -10.65 20.77 -12.16
CA GLY A 269 -11.22 22.05 -11.74
C GLY A 269 -11.01 22.39 -10.26
N ASP A 270 -10.49 21.48 -9.44
CA ASP A 270 -10.18 21.77 -8.06
C ASP A 270 -9.01 22.73 -7.94
N GLU A 271 -9.12 23.70 -7.01
CA GLU A 271 -8.02 24.57 -6.63
C GLU A 271 -7.15 23.90 -5.57
N VAL A 272 -5.84 23.85 -5.79
CA VAL A 272 -4.87 23.24 -4.89
C VAL A 272 -3.73 24.20 -4.58
N ALA A 273 -3.25 24.20 -3.35
CA ALA A 273 -2.03 24.93 -2.98
C ALA A 273 -0.81 23.99 -3.11
N ALA A 274 0.36 24.57 -3.33
CA ALA A 274 1.60 23.81 -3.31
C ALA A 274 1.75 23.09 -1.95
N GLY A 275 1.97 21.78 -1.99
CA GLY A 275 2.01 20.90 -0.82
C GLY A 275 0.69 20.23 -0.47
N ASP A 276 -0.44 20.57 -1.10
CA ASP A 276 -1.69 19.85 -0.88
C ASP A 276 -1.63 18.44 -1.49
N GLN A 277 -2.22 17.49 -0.78
CA GLN A 277 -2.29 16.12 -1.27
C GLN A 277 -3.26 16.00 -2.44
N VAL A 278 -2.78 15.50 -3.59
CA VAL A 278 -3.58 15.30 -4.80
C VAL A 278 -3.82 13.83 -5.12
N ALA A 279 -2.99 12.94 -4.56
CA ALA A 279 -3.16 11.51 -4.70
C ALA A 279 -2.50 10.77 -3.51
N THR A 280 -2.81 9.49 -3.36
CA THR A 280 -2.05 8.53 -2.54
C THR A 280 -1.42 7.48 -3.42
N ILE A 281 -0.26 6.97 -3.03
CA ILE A 281 0.36 5.81 -3.65
C ILE A 281 0.60 4.74 -2.60
N GLU A 282 0.20 3.52 -2.91
CA GLU A 282 0.42 2.35 -2.06
C GLU A 282 1.28 1.32 -2.80
N ALA A 283 2.32 0.83 -2.12
CA ALA A 283 3.16 -0.27 -2.60
C ALA A 283 3.63 -1.12 -1.41
N MET A 284 3.42 -2.43 -1.44
CA MET A 284 3.90 -3.38 -0.43
C MET A 284 3.64 -2.94 1.03
N LYS A 285 2.43 -2.40 1.31
CA LYS A 285 2.02 -1.88 2.64
C LYS A 285 2.73 -0.58 3.05
N MET A 286 3.37 0.09 2.12
CA MET A 286 3.84 1.47 2.28
C MET A 286 2.85 2.39 1.56
N GLU A 287 2.28 3.33 2.28
CA GLU A 287 1.39 4.36 1.74
C GLU A 287 2.09 5.71 1.85
N ALA A 288 2.02 6.52 0.80
CA ALA A 288 2.59 7.87 0.77
C ALA A 288 1.65 8.83 0.04
N ALA A 289 1.63 10.08 0.49
CA ALA A 289 0.95 11.15 -0.21
C ALA A 289 1.75 11.58 -1.44
N ILE A 290 1.05 11.91 -2.53
CA ILE A 290 1.59 12.62 -3.67
C ILE A 290 1.01 14.03 -3.60
N ASN A 291 1.89 15.04 -3.52
CA ASN A 291 1.49 16.41 -3.26
C ASN A 291 1.62 17.29 -4.51
N ALA A 292 0.82 18.37 -4.55
CA ALA A 292 0.88 19.38 -5.59
C ALA A 292 2.24 20.12 -5.56
N PRO A 293 3.01 20.16 -6.66
CA PRO A 293 4.29 20.84 -6.69
C PRO A 293 4.15 22.38 -6.80
N ILE A 294 3.00 22.83 -7.27
CA ILE A 294 2.67 24.27 -7.43
C ILE A 294 1.23 24.53 -6.97
N THR A 295 0.95 25.79 -6.64
CA THR A 295 -0.41 26.28 -6.45
C THR A 295 -1.06 26.54 -7.81
N GLY A 296 -2.29 26.05 -8.00
CA GLY A 296 -3.02 26.21 -9.25
C GLY A 296 -4.33 25.44 -9.29
N VAL A 297 -4.84 25.19 -10.47
CA VAL A 297 -6.06 24.44 -10.70
C VAL A 297 -5.73 23.10 -11.34
N VAL A 298 -6.34 22.03 -10.87
CA VAL A 298 -6.22 20.70 -11.47
C VAL A 298 -6.82 20.73 -12.87
N LYS A 299 -5.97 20.73 -13.88
CA LYS A 299 -6.38 20.83 -15.30
C LYS A 299 -6.82 19.48 -15.86
N ARG A 300 -6.12 18.43 -15.50
CA ARG A 300 -6.37 17.08 -15.99
C ARG A 300 -6.00 16.04 -14.96
N VAL A 301 -6.93 15.11 -14.73
CA VAL A 301 -6.68 13.86 -13.98
C VAL A 301 -6.47 12.75 -15.01
N VAL A 302 -5.26 12.18 -15.03
CA VAL A 302 -4.89 11.18 -16.05
C VAL A 302 -5.49 9.80 -15.73
N LEU A 303 -5.84 9.58 -14.46
CA LEU A 303 -6.24 8.28 -13.92
C LEU A 303 -7.72 8.24 -13.55
N GLY A 304 -8.39 7.15 -13.87
CA GLY A 304 -9.75 6.85 -13.41
C GLY A 304 -9.69 5.78 -12.30
N GLY A 305 -9.93 6.20 -11.05
CA GLY A 305 -9.89 5.29 -9.90
C GLY A 305 -8.47 4.95 -9.43
N THR A 306 -8.29 3.79 -8.78
CA THR A 306 -6.96 3.29 -8.38
C THR A 306 -6.28 2.62 -9.55
N THR A 307 -5.10 3.07 -9.92
CA THR A 307 -4.34 2.58 -11.09
C THR A 307 -2.90 2.26 -10.69
N GLN A 308 -2.38 1.13 -11.19
CA GLN A 308 -0.98 0.77 -11.00
C GLN A 308 -0.12 1.63 -11.93
N LEU A 309 0.87 2.31 -11.38
CA LEU A 309 1.82 3.17 -12.10
C LEU A 309 3.26 2.78 -11.79
N ASP A 310 4.15 3.14 -12.71
CA ASP A 310 5.59 3.11 -12.50
C ASP A 310 6.10 4.47 -12.05
N GLY A 311 7.27 4.48 -11.40
CA GLY A 311 7.92 5.74 -11.02
C GLY A 311 8.15 6.64 -12.22
N GLY A 312 7.70 7.90 -12.13
CA GLY A 312 7.77 8.89 -13.20
C GLY A 312 6.55 8.94 -14.13
N ASP A 313 5.54 8.09 -13.93
CA ASP A 313 4.29 8.18 -14.69
C ASP A 313 3.46 9.38 -14.22
N LEU A 314 2.73 10.00 -15.16
CA LEU A 314 1.94 11.19 -14.90
C LEU A 314 0.64 10.84 -14.16
N VAL A 315 0.42 11.49 -13.04
CA VAL A 315 -0.76 11.33 -12.18
C VAL A 315 -1.81 12.40 -12.49
N THR A 316 -1.41 13.67 -12.45
CA THR A 316 -2.29 14.81 -12.74
C THR A 316 -1.47 16.01 -13.26
N VAL A 317 -2.17 16.96 -13.88
CA VAL A 317 -1.60 18.21 -14.39
C VAL A 317 -2.26 19.38 -13.66
N ILE A 318 -1.44 20.29 -13.09
CA ILE A 318 -1.84 21.51 -12.38
C ILE A 318 -1.36 22.71 -13.20
N GLU A 319 -2.24 23.69 -13.43
CA GLU A 319 -1.93 24.96 -14.11
C GLU A 319 -2.27 26.18 -13.26
#